data_9eda906e9a6eb92a8ae2ee64bcdb0864
#
_entry.id   9eda906e9a6eb92a8ae2ee64bcdb0864
#
_cell.length_a   1.000
_cell.length_b   1.000
_cell.length_c   1.000
_cell.angle_alpha   90.00
_cell.angle_beta   90.00
_cell.angle_gamma   90.00
#
_symmetry.space_group_name_H-M   'P 1'
#
loop_
_entity.id
_entity.type
_entity.pdbx_description
1 polymer ?
#
loop_
_entity_poly.entity_id
_entity_poly.type
_entity_poly.pdbx_seq_one_letter_code
_entity_poly.pdbx_strand_id
1 'polypeptide(L)'
;LLQALQDIYPEADYDVFLKYDKYSLKQPDKLQFLSSTIFHYFGDLPKLLQSILFATKIIILAILQHPIIVISTHVNYAIVCYILKFFTGIPYWVVAHGLEVWDIENKATKLALEKADKIISVSNYTRQRLLQEPNIDSKKIVILPNTFDASKFPINSKPTYLLKRYNLTDEQPIILTVTRLGSTAKYKGYDQMLHALVKVRLYLPNVHFILAGKGDDIPRIKALVSNLNLQDCVTIAGFVPDKELCDHYNLCDVFALPSKGEGFGIVFLEALACGKPVLAGNQDGSIDPLADGKLGCLVDPDNVEEIANNLIQILQGDCSNPVIYQPEYLQQKTIEAFDFSQFRESLAKLISDN
;
A
#
# COMPACT_ATOMS: atom_id res chain seq x y z
N LEU A 1 -11.67 -3.57 4.35
CA LEU A 1 -12.16 -4.91 4.65
C LEU A 1 -13.42 -4.85 5.53
N LEU A 2 -13.41 -4.19 6.71
CA LEU A 2 -14.58 -4.11 7.60
C LEU A 2 -15.80 -3.54 6.87
N GLN A 3 -15.66 -2.40 6.19
CA GLN A 3 -16.77 -1.80 5.44
C GLN A 3 -17.33 -2.76 4.38
N ALA A 4 -16.48 -3.44 3.63
CA ALA A 4 -16.92 -4.42 2.64
C ALA A 4 -17.68 -5.61 3.29
N LEU A 5 -17.23 -6.08 4.45
CA LEU A 5 -17.93 -7.12 5.21
C LEU A 5 -19.31 -6.64 5.66
N GLN A 6 -19.43 -5.41 6.14
CA GLN A 6 -20.69 -4.82 6.57
C GLN A 6 -21.66 -4.59 5.41
N ASP A 7 -21.16 -4.22 4.23
CA ASP A 7 -21.96 -4.11 3.02
C ASP A 7 -22.51 -5.47 2.55
N ILE A 8 -21.73 -6.55 2.75
CA ILE A 8 -22.13 -7.92 2.38
C ILE A 8 -23.05 -8.55 3.42
N TYR A 9 -22.79 -8.30 4.71
CA TYR A 9 -23.54 -8.87 5.85
C TYR A 9 -23.99 -7.78 6.82
N PRO A 10 -24.98 -6.95 6.44
CA PRO A 10 -25.42 -5.82 7.26
C PRO A 10 -26.07 -6.22 8.59
N GLU A 11 -26.57 -7.46 8.69
CA GLU A 11 -27.22 -8.00 9.90
C GLU A 11 -26.24 -8.68 10.87
N ALA A 12 -24.95 -8.77 10.51
CA ALA A 12 -23.94 -9.40 11.36
C ALA A 12 -23.42 -8.44 12.45
N ASP A 13 -23.04 -9.01 13.59
CA ASP A 13 -22.32 -8.30 14.64
C ASP A 13 -20.83 -8.32 14.42
N TYR A 14 -20.15 -7.21 14.71
CA TYR A 14 -18.74 -7.05 14.47
C TYR A 14 -17.99 -6.59 15.73
N ASP A 15 -17.02 -7.38 16.19
CA ASP A 15 -16.05 -6.97 17.21
C ASP A 15 -14.71 -6.63 16.56
N VAL A 16 -14.26 -5.39 16.69
CA VAL A 16 -13.02 -4.87 16.09
C VAL A 16 -11.99 -4.57 17.18
N PHE A 17 -10.85 -5.25 17.12
CA PHE A 17 -9.79 -5.15 18.12
C PHE A 17 -8.63 -4.31 17.57
N LEU A 18 -8.37 -3.16 18.18
CA LEU A 18 -7.36 -2.18 17.78
C LEU A 18 -6.23 -2.13 18.83
N LYS A 19 -5.12 -2.83 18.55
CA LYS A 19 -4.04 -3.01 19.52
C LYS A 19 -3.28 -1.73 19.83
N TYR A 20 -3.01 -0.90 18.84
CA TYR A 20 -2.14 0.27 18.97
C TYR A 20 -2.89 1.61 18.97
N ASP A 21 -4.13 1.62 18.58
CA ASP A 21 -4.95 2.82 18.52
C ASP A 21 -5.47 3.19 19.91
N LYS A 22 -5.45 4.51 20.20
CA LYS A 22 -5.94 5.08 21.44
C LYS A 22 -7.39 5.51 21.29
N TYR A 23 -8.18 5.26 22.31
CA TYR A 23 -9.58 5.67 22.35
C TYR A 23 -9.78 7.18 22.15
N SER A 24 -8.84 8.00 22.69
CA SER A 24 -8.91 9.47 22.66
C SER A 24 -8.53 10.11 21.32
N LEU A 25 -7.83 9.39 20.41
CA LEU A 25 -7.19 10.02 19.24
C LEU A 25 -7.96 9.85 17.91
N LYS A 26 -8.83 8.83 17.79
CA LYS A 26 -9.69 8.64 16.62
C LYS A 26 -10.88 7.78 17.04
N GLN A 27 -12.01 8.39 17.31
CA GLN A 27 -13.23 7.66 17.02
C GLN A 27 -13.31 7.60 15.49
N PRO A 28 -13.26 6.40 14.84
CA PRO A 28 -13.67 6.32 13.44
C PRO A 28 -15.05 6.98 13.38
N ASP A 29 -15.29 7.79 12.37
CA ASP A 29 -16.60 8.45 12.22
C ASP A 29 -17.66 7.37 12.40
N LYS A 30 -18.36 7.40 13.55
CA LYS A 30 -19.37 6.39 13.89
C LYS A 30 -20.49 6.32 12.84
N LEU A 31 -20.58 7.33 11.98
CA LEU A 31 -21.46 7.39 10.81
C LEU A 31 -21.04 6.46 9.66
N GLN A 32 -19.79 5.95 9.65
CA GLN A 32 -19.30 5.06 8.60
C GLN A 32 -19.50 3.56 8.89
N PHE A 33 -19.80 3.19 10.14
CA PHE A 33 -19.93 1.79 10.53
C PHE A 33 -21.29 1.49 11.13
N LEU A 34 -21.74 0.25 10.96
CA LEU A 34 -23.01 -0.22 11.53
C LEU A 34 -23.03 -0.08 13.05
N SER A 35 -24.19 0.17 13.62
CA SER A 35 -24.41 0.28 15.08
C SER A 35 -24.08 -1.03 15.83
N SER A 36 -24.11 -2.17 15.14
CA SER A 36 -23.70 -3.49 15.63
C SER A 36 -22.18 -3.67 15.76
N THR A 37 -21.37 -2.64 15.42
CA THR A 37 -19.93 -2.72 15.49
C THR A 37 -19.38 -2.23 16.81
N ILE A 38 -18.66 -3.10 17.54
CA ILE A 38 -18.02 -2.78 18.81
C ILE A 38 -16.51 -2.68 18.61
N PHE A 39 -15.93 -1.50 18.92
CA PHE A 39 -14.49 -1.28 18.86
C PHE A 39 -13.83 -1.44 20.21
N HIS A 40 -12.77 -2.24 20.28
CA HIS A 40 -11.96 -2.51 21.49
C HIS A 40 -10.57 -1.92 21.33
N TYR A 41 -10.25 -0.86 22.10
CA TYR A 41 -8.99 -0.11 22.04
C TYR A 41 -8.02 -0.56 23.12
N PHE A 42 -6.74 -0.74 22.77
CA PHE A 42 -5.69 -1.15 23.70
C PHE A 42 -4.48 -0.19 23.69
N GLY A 43 -4.46 0.82 22.83
CA GLY A 43 -3.32 1.72 22.65
C GLY A 43 -2.96 2.59 23.87
N ASP A 44 -3.87 2.75 24.82
CA ASP A 44 -3.65 3.51 26.05
C ASP A 44 -2.95 2.68 27.15
N LEU A 45 -2.78 1.39 26.94
CA LEU A 45 -2.17 0.46 27.91
C LEU A 45 -0.64 0.40 27.78
N PRO A 46 0.10 0.14 28.86
CA PRO A 46 1.53 -0.18 28.81
C PRO A 46 1.81 -1.39 27.89
N LYS A 47 2.88 -1.34 27.09
CA LYS A 47 3.17 -2.31 26.00
C LYS A 47 3.06 -3.79 26.40
N LEU A 48 3.53 -4.18 27.60
CA LEU A 48 3.44 -5.56 28.09
C LEU A 48 1.99 -5.96 28.37
N LEU A 49 1.24 -5.13 29.11
CA LEU A 49 -0.18 -5.38 29.42
C LEU A 49 -1.05 -5.33 28.17
N GLN A 50 -0.73 -4.45 27.24
CA GLN A 50 -1.42 -4.29 25.95
C GLN A 50 -1.55 -5.63 25.21
N SER A 51 -0.44 -6.35 25.02
CA SER A 51 -0.44 -7.62 24.29
C SER A 51 -1.20 -8.73 25.00
N ILE A 52 -1.06 -8.80 26.32
CA ILE A 52 -1.74 -9.81 27.16
C ILE A 52 -3.25 -9.55 27.15
N LEU A 53 -3.67 -8.32 27.46
CA LEU A 53 -5.10 -7.98 27.55
C LEU A 53 -5.77 -8.04 26.18
N PHE A 54 -5.08 -7.65 25.09
CA PHE A 54 -5.55 -7.81 23.73
C PHE A 54 -5.85 -9.28 23.41
N ALA A 55 -4.88 -10.18 23.62
CA ALA A 55 -5.07 -11.61 23.36
C ALA A 55 -6.14 -12.24 24.25
N THR A 56 -6.12 -11.94 25.57
CA THR A 56 -7.08 -12.48 26.54
C THR A 56 -8.50 -12.05 26.19
N LYS A 57 -8.72 -10.77 25.84
CA LYS A 57 -10.06 -10.27 25.48
C LYS A 57 -10.61 -10.90 24.22
N ILE A 58 -9.78 -11.07 23.17
CA ILE A 58 -10.17 -11.79 21.96
C ILE A 58 -10.62 -13.21 22.32
N ILE A 59 -9.82 -13.95 23.11
CA ILE A 59 -10.13 -15.34 23.46
C ILE A 59 -11.43 -15.42 24.28
N ILE A 60 -11.58 -14.57 25.29
CA ILE A 60 -12.78 -14.57 26.14
C ILE A 60 -14.04 -14.26 25.32
N LEU A 61 -14.03 -13.18 24.50
CA LEU A 61 -15.20 -12.81 23.71
C LEU A 61 -15.51 -13.87 22.67
N ALA A 62 -14.52 -14.46 22.02
CA ALA A 62 -14.76 -15.51 21.05
C ALA A 62 -15.31 -16.79 21.69
N ILE A 63 -14.94 -17.13 22.94
CA ILE A 63 -15.54 -18.26 23.68
C ILE A 63 -16.99 -17.96 24.06
N LEU A 64 -17.29 -16.72 24.43
CA LEU A 64 -18.64 -16.33 24.87
C LEU A 64 -19.61 -16.15 23.72
N GLN A 65 -19.16 -15.57 22.61
CA GLN A 65 -20.00 -15.17 21.47
C GLN A 65 -20.04 -16.19 20.34
N HIS A 66 -19.07 -17.12 20.29
CA HIS A 66 -18.93 -18.13 19.24
C HIS A 66 -19.02 -17.53 17.82
N PRO A 67 -18.14 -16.58 17.43
CA PRO A 67 -18.20 -15.95 16.12
C PRO A 67 -18.04 -16.99 15.01
N ILE A 68 -18.65 -16.74 13.87
CA ILE A 68 -18.56 -17.62 12.68
C ILE A 68 -17.11 -17.70 12.21
N ILE A 69 -16.35 -16.59 12.30
CA ILE A 69 -14.98 -16.49 11.82
C ILE A 69 -14.22 -15.40 12.58
N VAL A 70 -12.91 -15.58 12.67
CA VAL A 70 -11.98 -14.53 13.12
C VAL A 70 -11.06 -14.15 11.97
N ILE A 71 -10.97 -12.86 11.62
CA ILE A 71 -10.10 -12.36 10.57
C ILE A 71 -8.98 -11.52 11.19
N SER A 72 -7.75 -12.01 11.08
CA SER A 72 -6.57 -11.23 11.45
C SER A 72 -6.11 -10.38 10.26
N THR A 73 -6.14 -9.07 10.42
CA THR A 73 -5.64 -8.14 9.39
C THR A 73 -4.13 -7.98 9.39
N HIS A 74 -3.40 -8.73 10.22
CA HIS A 74 -1.94 -8.73 10.25
C HIS A 74 -1.40 -10.05 10.80
N VAL A 75 -0.36 -10.59 10.16
CA VAL A 75 0.24 -11.88 10.50
C VAL A 75 0.71 -12.00 11.97
N ASN A 76 1.11 -10.90 12.58
CA ASN A 76 1.57 -10.88 13.98
C ASN A 76 0.51 -11.34 15.00
N TYR A 77 -0.77 -11.33 14.61
CA TYR A 77 -1.87 -11.77 15.48
C TYR A 77 -2.36 -13.19 15.13
N ALA A 78 -1.82 -13.80 14.08
CA ALA A 78 -2.18 -15.16 13.66
C ALA A 78 -1.99 -16.19 14.79
N ILE A 79 -0.99 -16.01 15.65
CA ILE A 79 -0.73 -16.89 16.80
C ILE A 79 -1.93 -16.89 17.77
N VAL A 80 -2.51 -15.73 18.05
CA VAL A 80 -3.70 -15.62 18.91
C VAL A 80 -4.89 -16.34 18.29
N CYS A 81 -5.08 -16.16 16.98
CA CYS A 81 -6.14 -16.83 16.23
C CYS A 81 -5.95 -18.35 16.20
N TYR A 82 -4.71 -18.83 16.06
CA TYR A 82 -4.39 -20.27 16.11
C TYR A 82 -4.69 -20.86 17.48
N ILE A 83 -4.29 -20.20 18.58
CA ILE A 83 -4.60 -20.63 19.95
C ILE A 83 -6.11 -20.70 20.14
N LEU A 84 -6.85 -19.70 19.69
CA LEU A 84 -8.31 -19.65 19.74
C LEU A 84 -8.90 -20.85 18.98
N LYS A 85 -8.51 -21.11 17.74
CA LYS A 85 -8.98 -22.23 16.94
C LYS A 85 -8.69 -23.58 17.62
N PHE A 86 -7.52 -23.72 18.25
CA PHE A 86 -7.14 -24.95 18.94
C PHE A 86 -8.12 -25.31 20.07
N PHE A 87 -8.62 -24.32 20.82
CA PHE A 87 -9.54 -24.57 21.94
C PHE A 87 -11.02 -24.55 21.55
N THR A 88 -11.41 -23.83 20.50
CA THR A 88 -12.82 -23.57 20.19
C THR A 88 -13.27 -24.17 18.85
N GLY A 89 -12.33 -24.51 17.96
CA GLY A 89 -12.64 -24.90 16.59
C GLY A 89 -13.04 -23.76 15.66
N ILE A 90 -13.13 -22.51 16.15
CA ILE A 90 -13.54 -21.34 15.34
C ILE A 90 -12.52 -21.12 14.22
N PRO A 91 -12.96 -21.06 12.94
CA PRO A 91 -12.06 -20.83 11.81
C PRO A 91 -11.46 -19.44 11.84
N TYR A 92 -10.26 -19.29 11.28
CA TYR A 92 -9.64 -17.97 11.14
C TYR A 92 -8.94 -17.78 9.81
N TRP A 93 -8.97 -16.54 9.35
CA TRP A 93 -8.26 -16.08 8.18
C TRP A 93 -7.18 -15.08 8.56
N VAL A 94 -6.12 -15.01 7.74
CA VAL A 94 -5.02 -14.07 7.96
C VAL A 94 -4.78 -13.28 6.68
N VAL A 95 -4.72 -11.94 6.80
CA VAL A 95 -4.34 -11.07 5.68
C VAL A 95 -2.83 -10.88 5.70
N ALA A 96 -2.19 -11.14 4.55
CA ALA A 96 -0.77 -11.01 4.29
C ALA A 96 -0.51 -9.82 3.38
N HIS A 97 0.15 -8.77 3.92
CA HIS A 97 0.36 -7.49 3.22
C HIS A 97 1.70 -7.38 2.48
N GLY A 98 2.67 -8.26 2.74
CA GLY A 98 3.96 -8.25 2.05
C GLY A 98 5.13 -8.64 2.94
N LEU A 99 6.04 -7.70 3.22
CA LEU A 99 7.32 -7.94 3.91
C LEU A 99 7.21 -8.78 5.19
N GLU A 100 6.12 -8.68 5.94
CA GLU A 100 5.92 -9.41 7.19
C GLU A 100 5.70 -10.92 7.01
N VAL A 101 5.46 -11.35 5.76
CA VAL A 101 5.31 -12.76 5.39
C VAL A 101 6.35 -13.22 4.37
N TRP A 102 7.29 -12.34 4.00
CA TRP A 102 8.44 -12.74 3.21
C TRP A 102 9.55 -13.15 4.17
N ASP A 103 10.12 -14.34 4.01
CA ASP A 103 11.19 -14.88 4.86
C ASP A 103 10.82 -14.93 6.36
N ILE A 104 9.72 -15.61 6.69
CA ILE A 104 9.23 -15.71 8.07
C ILE A 104 10.22 -16.52 8.92
N GLU A 105 10.86 -15.88 9.90
CA GLU A 105 11.79 -16.55 10.83
C GLU A 105 11.09 -17.21 12.02
N ASN A 106 10.00 -16.61 12.49
CA ASN A 106 9.30 -17.05 13.69
C ASN A 106 8.51 -18.35 13.45
N LYS A 107 8.93 -19.44 14.09
CA LYS A 107 8.30 -20.76 13.97
C LYS A 107 6.83 -20.78 14.41
N ALA A 108 6.45 -20.00 15.43
CA ALA A 108 5.07 -19.94 15.89
C ALA A 108 4.18 -19.23 14.86
N THR A 109 4.69 -18.19 14.20
CA THR A 109 4.00 -17.51 13.11
C THR A 109 3.83 -18.44 11.90
N LYS A 110 4.87 -19.20 11.52
CA LYS A 110 4.76 -20.21 10.46
C LYS A 110 3.67 -21.21 10.77
N LEU A 111 3.69 -21.80 11.97
CA LEU A 111 2.67 -22.75 12.40
C LEU A 111 1.26 -22.14 12.37
N ALA A 112 1.12 -20.90 12.82
CA ALA A 112 -0.17 -20.22 12.80
C ALA A 112 -0.69 -20.00 11.35
N LEU A 113 0.19 -19.69 10.40
CA LEU A 113 -0.18 -19.59 8.98
C LEU A 113 -0.54 -20.96 8.37
N GLU A 114 0.25 -21.99 8.66
CA GLU A 114 -0.06 -23.38 8.23
C GLU A 114 -1.44 -23.85 8.69
N LYS A 115 -1.85 -23.48 9.90
CA LYS A 115 -3.12 -23.86 10.53
C LYS A 115 -4.29 -22.91 10.22
N ALA A 116 -4.03 -21.80 9.55
CA ALA A 116 -5.09 -20.91 9.07
C ALA A 116 -6.03 -21.65 8.09
N ASP A 117 -7.29 -21.27 8.08
CA ASP A 117 -8.26 -21.81 7.12
C ASP A 117 -8.08 -21.14 5.76
N LYS A 118 -7.82 -19.83 5.74
CA LYS A 118 -7.40 -19.07 4.54
C LYS A 118 -6.32 -18.06 4.87
N ILE A 119 -5.47 -17.81 3.89
CA ILE A 119 -4.48 -16.73 3.89
C ILE A 119 -4.84 -15.81 2.72
N ILE A 120 -5.24 -14.58 3.01
CA ILE A 120 -5.57 -13.57 2.01
C ILE A 120 -4.29 -12.82 1.66
N SER A 121 -3.77 -13.04 0.46
CA SER A 121 -2.61 -12.32 -0.07
C SER A 121 -3.06 -11.09 -0.84
N VAL A 122 -2.42 -9.93 -0.60
CA VAL A 122 -2.76 -8.68 -1.29
C VAL A 122 -2.18 -8.60 -2.72
N SER A 123 -1.33 -9.55 -3.13
CA SER A 123 -0.71 -9.58 -4.45
C SER A 123 -0.31 -11.00 -4.86
N ASN A 124 -0.15 -11.23 -6.17
CA ASN A 124 0.46 -12.46 -6.69
C ASN A 124 1.90 -12.63 -6.18
N TYR A 125 2.66 -11.54 -6.11
CA TYR A 125 4.02 -11.58 -5.61
C TYR A 125 4.07 -12.09 -4.17
N THR A 126 3.28 -11.52 -3.26
CA THR A 126 3.19 -11.98 -1.86
C THR A 126 2.71 -13.44 -1.78
N ARG A 127 1.75 -13.84 -2.64
CA ARG A 127 1.34 -15.24 -2.73
C ARG A 127 2.50 -16.16 -3.11
N GLN A 128 3.31 -15.80 -4.11
CA GLN A 128 4.47 -16.59 -4.53
C GLN A 128 5.51 -16.71 -3.41
N ARG A 129 5.74 -15.65 -2.64
CA ARG A 129 6.63 -15.68 -1.46
C ARG A 129 6.10 -16.64 -0.39
N LEU A 130 4.80 -16.60 -0.09
CA LEU A 130 4.16 -17.54 0.85
C LEU A 130 4.28 -18.99 0.40
N LEU A 131 4.22 -19.26 -0.89
CA LEU A 131 4.37 -20.63 -1.45
C LEU A 131 5.78 -21.19 -1.32
N GLN A 132 6.77 -20.37 -1.03
CA GLN A 132 8.13 -20.82 -0.71
C GLN A 132 8.22 -21.42 0.70
N GLU A 133 7.25 -21.16 1.58
CA GLU A 133 7.17 -21.77 2.91
C GLU A 133 6.64 -23.23 2.77
N PRO A 134 7.41 -24.25 3.20
CA PRO A 134 7.22 -25.64 2.79
C PRO A 134 5.90 -26.29 3.23
N ASN A 135 5.25 -25.77 4.27
CA ASN A 135 4.06 -26.39 4.85
C ASN A 135 2.78 -25.57 4.62
N ILE A 136 2.84 -24.49 3.84
CA ILE A 136 1.65 -23.71 3.53
C ILE A 136 0.97 -24.32 2.30
N ASP A 137 -0.25 -24.81 2.49
CA ASP A 137 -1.06 -25.36 1.40
C ASP A 137 -1.49 -24.25 0.43
N SER A 138 -1.14 -24.39 -0.84
CA SER A 138 -1.47 -23.45 -1.90
C SER A 138 -2.98 -23.19 -2.05
N LYS A 139 -3.82 -24.17 -1.71
CA LYS A 139 -5.28 -24.07 -1.75
C LYS A 139 -5.85 -23.10 -0.72
N LYS A 140 -5.11 -22.83 0.35
CA LYS A 140 -5.51 -21.90 1.39
C LYS A 140 -5.14 -20.44 1.07
N ILE A 141 -4.23 -20.21 0.11
CA ILE A 141 -3.82 -18.88 -0.26
C ILE A 141 -4.74 -18.35 -1.37
N VAL A 142 -5.47 -17.30 -1.06
CA VAL A 142 -6.34 -16.60 -2.00
C VAL A 142 -5.82 -15.20 -2.22
N ILE A 143 -6.00 -14.65 -3.42
CA ILE A 143 -5.59 -13.29 -3.75
C ILE A 143 -6.81 -12.39 -3.61
N LEU A 144 -6.67 -11.36 -2.79
CA LEU A 144 -7.61 -10.26 -2.67
C LEU A 144 -6.78 -8.96 -2.68
N PRO A 145 -6.62 -8.32 -3.84
CA PRO A 145 -5.82 -7.10 -3.96
C PRO A 145 -6.33 -5.99 -3.05
N ASN A 146 -5.44 -5.09 -2.64
CA ASN A 146 -5.86 -3.87 -1.97
C ASN A 146 -6.76 -3.05 -2.88
N THR A 147 -7.63 -2.26 -2.26
CA THR A 147 -8.57 -1.37 -2.94
C THR A 147 -8.32 0.08 -2.55
N PHE A 148 -8.91 0.99 -3.29
CA PHE A 148 -8.90 2.42 -3.05
C PHE A 148 -10.28 3.02 -3.39
N ASP A 149 -10.51 4.27 -3.01
CA ASP A 149 -11.70 5.02 -3.37
C ASP A 149 -11.39 5.87 -4.60
N ALA A 150 -11.74 5.37 -5.78
CA ALA A 150 -11.44 6.01 -7.06
C ALA A 150 -12.08 7.40 -7.19
N SER A 151 -13.19 7.66 -6.50
CA SER A 151 -13.89 8.96 -6.53
C SER A 151 -13.02 10.11 -5.99
N LYS A 152 -12.00 9.80 -5.19
CA LYS A 152 -11.06 10.78 -4.63
C LYS A 152 -9.93 11.16 -5.57
N PHE A 153 -9.77 10.48 -6.70
CA PHE A 153 -8.64 10.63 -7.61
C PHE A 153 -9.08 10.93 -9.06
N PRO A 154 -9.84 12.02 -9.30
CA PRO A 154 -10.20 12.44 -10.64
C PRO A 154 -8.99 12.94 -11.43
N ILE A 155 -9.06 12.78 -12.76
CA ILE A 155 -8.10 13.40 -13.68
C ILE A 155 -8.39 14.90 -13.74
N ASN A 156 -7.38 15.71 -13.41
CA ASN A 156 -7.46 17.18 -13.44
C ASN A 156 -6.19 17.76 -14.07
N SER A 157 -6.25 19.04 -14.45
CA SER A 157 -5.07 19.84 -14.81
C SER A 157 -4.16 20.06 -13.60
N LYS A 158 -2.90 20.43 -13.84
CA LYS A 158 -1.95 20.77 -12.78
C LYS A 158 -2.50 21.91 -11.90
N PRO A 159 -2.57 21.71 -10.56
CA PRO A 159 -3.17 22.71 -9.68
C PRO A 159 -2.26 23.92 -9.49
N THR A 160 -2.75 25.09 -9.92
CA THR A 160 -2.00 26.35 -9.91
C THR A 160 -1.44 26.72 -8.53
N TYR A 161 -2.15 26.37 -7.45
CA TYR A 161 -1.68 26.71 -6.10
C TYR A 161 -0.47 25.85 -5.69
N LEU A 162 -0.33 24.61 -6.17
CA LEU A 162 0.86 23.78 -5.95
C LEU A 162 2.02 24.21 -6.84
N LEU A 163 1.77 24.61 -8.10
CA LEU A 163 2.79 25.23 -8.94
C LEU A 163 3.39 26.44 -8.24
N LYS A 164 2.54 27.34 -7.70
CA LYS A 164 3.01 28.50 -6.92
C LYS A 164 3.73 28.10 -5.63
N ARG A 165 3.21 27.10 -4.89
CA ARG A 165 3.81 26.64 -3.63
C ARG A 165 5.23 26.14 -3.82
N TYR A 166 5.48 25.41 -4.91
CA TYR A 166 6.77 24.81 -5.22
C TYR A 166 7.62 25.63 -6.19
N ASN A 167 7.14 26.82 -6.59
CA ASN A 167 7.80 27.72 -7.54
C ASN A 167 8.10 27.02 -8.88
N LEU A 168 7.10 26.35 -9.43
CA LEU A 168 7.15 25.58 -10.68
C LEU A 168 6.31 26.24 -11.77
N THR A 169 6.60 25.92 -13.04
CA THR A 169 5.77 26.30 -14.19
C THR A 169 4.96 25.10 -14.68
N ASP A 170 3.93 25.35 -15.48
CA ASP A 170 3.04 24.30 -15.99
C ASP A 170 3.75 23.35 -16.98
N GLU A 171 4.68 23.90 -17.78
CA GLU A 171 5.46 23.18 -18.78
C GLU A 171 6.66 22.43 -18.17
N GLN A 172 6.97 22.67 -16.91
CA GLN A 172 8.10 22.02 -16.25
C GLN A 172 7.82 20.52 -16.03
N PRO A 173 8.70 19.60 -16.47
CA PRO A 173 8.55 18.19 -16.17
C PRO A 173 8.68 17.91 -14.67
N ILE A 174 7.67 17.26 -14.09
CA ILE A 174 7.59 16.98 -12.64
C ILE A 174 7.51 15.49 -12.39
N ILE A 175 8.46 14.98 -11.60
CA ILE A 175 8.45 13.61 -11.07
C ILE A 175 7.93 13.67 -9.64
N LEU A 176 7.03 12.75 -9.28
CA LEU A 176 6.51 12.62 -7.91
C LEU A 176 6.82 11.25 -7.33
N THR A 177 7.27 11.24 -6.08
CA THR A 177 7.26 10.05 -5.21
C THR A 177 6.49 10.36 -3.94
N VAL A 178 5.54 9.49 -3.58
CA VAL A 178 4.81 9.55 -2.29
C VAL A 178 5.13 8.29 -1.50
N THR A 179 5.84 8.43 -0.37
CA THR A 179 6.25 7.27 0.42
C THR A 179 6.64 7.63 1.85
N ARG A 180 6.84 6.61 2.68
CA ARG A 180 7.45 6.80 4.02
C ARG A 180 8.95 7.03 3.87
N LEU A 181 9.47 8.08 4.52
CA LEU A 181 10.88 8.46 4.50
C LEU A 181 11.57 8.05 5.80
N GLY A 182 11.43 6.77 6.15
CA GLY A 182 12.03 6.20 7.34
C GLY A 182 13.38 5.53 7.07
N SER A 183 14.29 5.57 8.04
CA SER A 183 15.62 4.96 7.95
C SER A 183 15.58 3.45 7.66
N THR A 184 14.50 2.79 8.06
CA THR A 184 14.21 1.37 7.76
C THR A 184 13.45 1.15 6.45
N ALA A 185 13.10 2.22 5.72
CA ALA A 185 12.29 2.16 4.51
C ALA A 185 13.07 2.48 3.23
N LYS A 186 14.40 2.36 3.24
CA LYS A 186 15.27 2.65 2.07
C LYS A 186 14.96 1.77 0.85
N TYR A 187 14.37 0.59 1.09
CA TYR A 187 13.88 -0.29 0.02
C TYR A 187 12.79 0.35 -0.86
N LYS A 188 12.26 1.52 -0.48
CA LYS A 188 11.32 2.30 -1.29
C LYS A 188 11.97 2.98 -2.52
N GLY A 189 13.29 2.95 -2.65
CA GLY A 189 14.01 3.38 -3.85
C GLY A 189 14.20 4.89 -4.00
N TYR A 190 13.92 5.70 -2.97
CA TYR A 190 14.11 7.15 -3.08
C TYR A 190 15.59 7.58 -3.22
N ASP A 191 16.54 6.79 -2.72
CA ASP A 191 17.97 7.01 -2.96
C ASP A 191 18.31 6.79 -4.44
N GLN A 192 17.81 5.69 -5.03
CA GLN A 192 17.97 5.38 -6.44
C GLN A 192 17.36 6.46 -7.34
N MET A 193 16.18 6.98 -6.95
CA MET A 193 15.57 8.12 -7.66
C MET A 193 16.47 9.36 -7.66
N LEU A 194 17.08 9.71 -6.52
CA LEU A 194 18.01 10.84 -6.43
C LEU A 194 19.26 10.64 -7.29
N HIS A 195 19.82 9.43 -7.29
CA HIS A 195 20.97 9.11 -8.18
C HIS A 195 20.56 9.12 -9.66
N ALA A 196 19.40 8.59 -10.02
CA ALA A 196 18.88 8.62 -11.38
C ALA A 196 18.63 10.05 -11.88
N LEU A 197 18.15 10.93 -11.00
CA LEU A 197 17.86 12.33 -11.32
C LEU A 197 19.12 13.09 -11.81
N VAL A 198 20.32 12.75 -11.33
CA VAL A 198 21.57 13.33 -11.82
C VAL A 198 21.70 13.17 -13.32
N LYS A 199 21.38 11.96 -13.84
CA LYS A 199 21.39 11.68 -15.29
C LYS A 199 20.20 12.31 -15.99
N VAL A 200 19.00 12.23 -15.44
CA VAL A 200 17.78 12.82 -16.03
C VAL A 200 17.98 14.30 -16.33
N ARG A 201 18.64 15.05 -15.43
CA ARG A 201 18.94 16.48 -15.61
C ARG A 201 19.84 16.80 -16.81
N LEU A 202 20.68 15.87 -17.25
CA LEU A 202 21.51 16.10 -18.45
C LEU A 202 20.68 16.17 -19.72
N TYR A 203 19.54 15.51 -19.75
CA TYR A 203 18.62 15.44 -20.89
C TYR A 203 17.42 16.40 -20.72
N LEU A 204 16.99 16.61 -19.47
CA LEU A 204 15.85 17.45 -19.09
C LEU A 204 16.31 18.45 -18.01
N PRO A 205 17.02 19.52 -18.36
CA PRO A 205 17.62 20.45 -17.38
C PRO A 205 16.60 21.09 -16.43
N ASN A 206 15.36 21.23 -16.87
CA ASN A 206 14.27 21.85 -16.10
C ASN A 206 13.49 20.85 -15.24
N VAL A 207 13.84 19.54 -15.24
CA VAL A 207 13.08 18.54 -14.46
C VAL A 207 13.06 18.89 -12.98
N HIS A 208 11.92 18.66 -12.33
CA HIS A 208 11.79 18.85 -10.89
C HIS A 208 11.29 17.58 -10.24
N PHE A 209 11.89 17.18 -9.12
CA PHE A 209 11.50 16.01 -8.36
C PHE A 209 10.87 16.41 -7.02
N ILE A 210 9.63 15.99 -6.79
CA ILE A 210 8.90 16.17 -5.53
C ILE A 210 8.89 14.86 -4.77
N LEU A 211 9.56 14.84 -3.62
CA LEU A 211 9.58 13.72 -2.69
C LEU A 211 8.64 14.02 -1.51
N ALA A 212 7.45 13.44 -1.53
CA ALA A 212 6.42 13.60 -0.53
C ALA A 212 6.43 12.46 0.49
N GLY A 213 6.38 12.80 1.77
CA GLY A 213 6.34 11.86 2.87
C GLY A 213 6.99 12.37 4.13
N LYS A 214 6.88 11.57 5.20
CA LYS A 214 7.50 11.85 6.49
C LYS A 214 8.31 10.64 6.98
N GLY A 215 9.32 10.91 7.79
CA GLY A 215 10.15 9.89 8.42
C GLY A 215 11.41 10.47 9.03
N ASP A 216 12.13 9.63 9.73
CA ASP A 216 13.37 9.98 10.44
C ASP A 216 14.60 10.07 9.52
N ASP A 217 14.47 9.66 8.24
CA ASP A 217 15.56 9.67 7.26
C ASP A 217 15.70 11.02 6.50
N ILE A 218 14.77 11.94 6.68
CA ILE A 218 14.76 13.24 5.99
C ILE A 218 16.10 14.01 6.12
N PRO A 219 16.77 14.06 7.29
CA PRO A 219 18.08 14.75 7.39
C PRO A 219 19.14 14.12 6.48
N ARG A 220 19.20 12.77 6.40
CA ARG A 220 20.13 12.07 5.51
C ARG A 220 19.79 12.30 4.03
N ILE A 221 18.50 12.27 3.68
CA ILE A 221 18.03 12.56 2.30
C ILE A 221 18.45 13.97 1.89
N LYS A 222 18.28 14.98 2.75
CA LYS A 222 18.74 16.35 2.48
C LYS A 222 20.24 16.41 2.24
N ALA A 223 21.04 15.70 3.04
CA ALA A 223 22.47 15.61 2.84
C ALA A 223 22.82 14.95 1.49
N LEU A 224 22.10 13.89 1.09
CA LEU A 224 22.30 13.23 -0.20
C LEU A 224 21.94 14.18 -1.37
N VAL A 225 20.81 14.89 -1.30
CA VAL A 225 20.44 15.93 -2.28
C VAL A 225 21.55 16.98 -2.43
N SER A 226 22.13 17.43 -1.31
CA SER A 226 23.25 18.38 -1.32
C SER A 226 24.52 17.82 -1.96
N ASN A 227 24.87 16.58 -1.60
CA ASN A 227 26.06 15.91 -2.14
C ASN A 227 25.97 15.65 -3.65
N LEU A 228 24.76 15.45 -4.16
CA LEU A 228 24.48 15.26 -5.58
C LEU A 228 24.24 16.57 -6.35
N ASN A 229 24.34 17.74 -5.69
CA ASN A 229 24.07 19.06 -6.26
C ASN A 229 22.68 19.17 -6.90
N LEU A 230 21.64 18.69 -6.19
CA LEU A 230 20.24 18.64 -6.66
C LEU A 230 19.30 19.61 -5.92
N GLN A 231 19.84 20.57 -5.14
CA GLN A 231 19.01 21.43 -4.27
C GLN A 231 18.04 22.32 -5.04
N ASP A 232 18.37 22.67 -6.27
CA ASP A 232 17.59 23.51 -7.16
C ASP A 232 16.44 22.78 -7.87
N CYS A 233 16.48 21.44 -7.91
CA CYS A 233 15.51 20.61 -8.64
C CYS A 233 14.81 19.53 -7.77
N VAL A 234 15.05 19.50 -6.46
CA VAL A 234 14.40 18.56 -5.54
C VAL A 234 13.67 19.31 -4.44
N THR A 235 12.38 19.00 -4.29
CA THR A 235 11.56 19.47 -3.17
C THR A 235 11.20 18.28 -2.27
N ILE A 236 11.60 18.34 -0.99
CA ILE A 236 11.10 17.43 0.04
C ILE A 236 9.83 18.06 0.62
N ALA A 237 8.67 17.64 0.13
CA ALA A 237 7.37 18.25 0.44
C ALA A 237 6.89 17.98 1.88
N GLY A 238 7.49 16.99 2.57
CA GLY A 238 7.00 16.56 3.88
C GLY A 238 5.69 15.78 3.77
N PHE A 239 4.91 15.77 4.85
CA PHE A 239 3.61 15.10 4.87
C PHE A 239 2.59 15.83 4.01
N VAL A 240 1.99 15.12 3.07
CA VAL A 240 0.87 15.62 2.25
C VAL A 240 -0.43 15.15 2.90
N PRO A 241 -1.34 16.06 3.28
CA PRO A 241 -2.66 15.70 3.78
C PRO A 241 -3.50 15.00 2.71
N ASP A 242 -4.36 14.06 3.11
CA ASP A 242 -5.21 13.28 2.20
C ASP A 242 -6.02 14.16 1.22
N LYS A 243 -6.51 15.31 1.68
CA LYS A 243 -7.25 16.29 0.86
C LYS A 243 -6.42 16.94 -0.25
N GLU A 244 -5.09 16.91 -0.18
CA GLU A 244 -4.17 17.47 -1.17
C GLU A 244 -3.45 16.38 -1.99
N LEU A 245 -3.67 15.11 -1.66
CA LEU A 245 -2.93 14.01 -2.26
C LEU A 245 -3.26 13.84 -3.74
N CYS A 246 -4.54 13.90 -4.10
CA CYS A 246 -4.99 13.89 -5.51
C CYS A 246 -4.37 15.04 -6.32
N ASP A 247 -4.30 16.24 -5.73
CA ASP A 247 -3.68 17.40 -6.38
C ASP A 247 -2.19 17.19 -6.64
N HIS A 248 -1.47 16.50 -5.74
CA HIS A 248 -0.06 16.18 -5.95
C HIS A 248 0.12 15.15 -7.08
N TYR A 249 -0.77 14.16 -7.19
CA TYR A 249 -0.75 13.26 -8.36
C TYR A 249 -1.07 14.03 -9.64
N ASN A 250 -2.07 14.90 -9.64
CA ASN A 250 -2.40 15.71 -10.83
C ASN A 250 -1.28 16.71 -11.20
N LEU A 251 -0.47 17.15 -10.25
CA LEU A 251 0.68 18.03 -10.49
C LEU A 251 1.80 17.36 -11.28
N CYS A 252 2.05 16.07 -11.10
CA CYS A 252 3.18 15.40 -11.74
C CYS A 252 2.89 14.97 -13.19
N ASP A 253 3.96 14.78 -13.94
CA ASP A 253 3.95 14.19 -15.29
C ASP A 253 4.27 12.69 -15.23
N VAL A 254 4.97 12.23 -14.18
CA VAL A 254 5.21 10.83 -13.87
C VAL A 254 5.25 10.59 -12.36
N PHE A 255 4.58 9.55 -11.91
CA PHE A 255 4.76 9.01 -10.57
C PHE A 255 5.81 7.90 -10.60
N ALA A 256 6.85 8.00 -9.78
CA ALA A 256 7.95 7.03 -9.76
C ALA A 256 8.26 6.55 -8.35
N LEU A 257 8.24 5.23 -8.16
CA LEU A 257 8.61 4.57 -6.90
C LEU A 257 9.24 3.20 -7.22
N PRO A 258 10.54 3.14 -7.57
CA PRO A 258 11.26 1.89 -7.86
C PRO A 258 11.58 1.14 -6.55
N SER A 259 10.54 0.63 -5.90
CA SER A 259 10.63 -0.11 -4.64
C SER A 259 11.03 -1.57 -4.88
N LYS A 260 11.58 -2.20 -3.84
CA LYS A 260 11.79 -3.66 -3.75
C LYS A 260 11.21 -4.27 -2.47
N GLY A 261 10.19 -3.62 -1.91
CA GLY A 261 9.56 -4.03 -0.66
C GLY A 261 8.09 -3.60 -0.54
N GLU A 262 7.41 -3.39 -1.68
CA GLU A 262 5.96 -3.19 -1.67
C GLU A 262 5.23 -4.53 -1.64
N GLY A 263 4.26 -4.67 -0.74
CA GLY A 263 3.35 -5.81 -0.80
C GLY A 263 2.35 -5.72 -1.94
N PHE A 264 1.98 -4.48 -2.33
CA PHE A 264 1.08 -4.16 -3.44
C PHE A 264 1.31 -2.72 -3.95
N GLY A 265 1.18 -1.70 -3.06
CA GLY A 265 1.39 -0.30 -3.40
C GLY A 265 0.13 0.43 -3.86
N ILE A 266 -0.73 0.81 -2.93
CA ILE A 266 -1.97 1.59 -3.22
C ILE A 266 -1.64 2.91 -3.94
N VAL A 267 -0.50 3.53 -3.65
CA VAL A 267 -0.04 4.78 -4.29
C VAL A 267 0.06 4.69 -5.81
N PHE A 268 0.30 3.49 -6.37
CA PHE A 268 0.29 3.28 -7.82
C PHE A 268 -1.14 3.36 -8.37
N LEU A 269 -2.14 2.81 -7.66
CA LEU A 269 -3.55 2.91 -8.05
C LEU A 269 -4.01 4.37 -8.04
N GLU A 270 -3.61 5.14 -7.04
CA GLU A 270 -3.93 6.56 -6.89
C GLU A 270 -3.36 7.38 -8.06
N ALA A 271 -2.10 7.12 -8.44
CA ALA A 271 -1.46 7.77 -9.59
C ALA A 271 -2.12 7.38 -10.92
N LEU A 272 -2.38 6.08 -11.15
CA LEU A 272 -3.06 5.58 -12.34
C LEU A 272 -4.49 6.12 -12.46
N ALA A 273 -5.22 6.25 -11.33
CA ALA A 273 -6.56 6.83 -11.32
C ALA A 273 -6.56 8.32 -11.67
N CYS A 274 -5.48 9.06 -11.33
CA CYS A 274 -5.25 10.41 -11.82
C CYS A 274 -4.73 10.44 -13.28
N GLY A 275 -4.70 9.30 -13.98
CA GLY A 275 -4.26 9.19 -15.38
C GLY A 275 -2.77 9.42 -15.59
N LYS A 276 -1.94 9.20 -14.55
CA LYS A 276 -0.50 9.49 -14.63
C LYS A 276 0.31 8.28 -15.06
N PRO A 277 1.33 8.47 -15.93
CA PRO A 277 2.37 7.48 -16.15
C PRO A 277 3.00 7.05 -14.82
N VAL A 278 3.23 5.73 -14.66
CA VAL A 278 3.81 5.16 -13.45
C VAL A 278 5.09 4.39 -13.77
N LEU A 279 6.14 4.61 -12.99
CA LEU A 279 7.36 3.80 -12.97
C LEU A 279 7.50 3.12 -11.61
N ALA A 280 7.62 1.80 -11.60
CA ALA A 280 7.72 0.99 -10.39
C ALA A 280 8.84 -0.05 -10.48
N GLY A 281 9.21 -0.65 -9.34
CA GLY A 281 10.13 -1.79 -9.30
C GLY A 281 9.52 -3.08 -9.85
N ASN A 282 10.36 -3.98 -10.35
CA ASN A 282 9.96 -5.29 -10.88
C ASN A 282 10.28 -6.47 -9.93
N GLN A 283 10.64 -6.19 -8.66
CA GLN A 283 11.10 -7.19 -7.70
C GLN A 283 10.22 -7.30 -6.45
N ASP A 284 9.00 -6.78 -6.51
CA ASP A 284 8.05 -6.80 -5.39
C ASP A 284 6.59 -6.76 -5.87
N GLY A 285 5.65 -6.54 -4.96
CA GLY A 285 4.22 -6.50 -5.27
C GLY A 285 3.77 -5.30 -6.11
N SER A 286 4.67 -4.39 -6.50
CA SER A 286 4.36 -3.27 -7.42
C SER A 286 3.98 -3.73 -8.82
N ILE A 287 4.33 -4.97 -9.17
CA ILE A 287 4.02 -5.58 -10.48
C ILE A 287 2.49 -5.73 -10.65
N ASP A 288 1.79 -6.11 -9.59
CA ASP A 288 0.36 -6.42 -9.63
C ASP A 288 -0.52 -5.20 -10.00
N PRO A 289 -0.40 -4.01 -9.36
CA PRO A 289 -1.19 -2.83 -9.73
C PRO A 289 -0.88 -2.31 -11.13
N LEU A 290 0.31 -2.61 -11.68
CA LEU A 290 0.69 -2.24 -13.04
C LEU A 290 0.33 -3.32 -14.09
N ALA A 291 -0.40 -4.36 -13.71
CA ALA A 291 -0.82 -5.46 -14.59
C ALA A 291 0.36 -6.04 -15.40
N ASP A 292 1.45 -6.42 -14.70
CA ASP A 292 2.70 -6.93 -15.29
C ASP A 292 3.34 -5.95 -16.32
N GLY A 293 3.28 -4.65 -16.04
CA GLY A 293 3.85 -3.60 -16.88
C GLY A 293 2.95 -3.10 -18.01
N LYS A 294 1.71 -3.62 -18.15
CA LYS A 294 0.77 -3.16 -19.17
C LYS A 294 0.26 -1.73 -18.92
N LEU A 295 0.14 -1.33 -17.64
CA LEU A 295 -0.37 -0.03 -17.22
C LEU A 295 0.74 0.94 -16.76
N GLY A 296 2.02 0.54 -16.81
CA GLY A 296 3.15 1.36 -16.38
C GLY A 296 4.47 0.78 -16.82
N CYS A 297 5.57 1.37 -16.36
CA CYS A 297 6.93 0.91 -16.64
C CYS A 297 7.49 0.19 -15.41
N LEU A 298 8.01 -1.01 -15.61
CA LEU A 298 8.69 -1.80 -14.58
C LEU A 298 10.20 -1.78 -14.83
N VAL A 299 10.97 -1.50 -13.78
CA VAL A 299 12.44 -1.41 -13.83
C VAL A 299 13.09 -2.23 -12.72
N ASP A 300 14.34 -2.62 -12.91
CA ASP A 300 15.15 -3.12 -11.81
C ASP A 300 15.41 -1.99 -10.80
N PRO A 301 14.92 -2.10 -9.56
CA PRO A 301 15.05 -1.04 -8.55
C PRO A 301 16.51 -0.77 -8.12
N ASP A 302 17.43 -1.69 -8.36
CA ASP A 302 18.86 -1.51 -8.09
C ASP A 302 19.64 -0.95 -9.30
N ASN A 303 19.02 -0.87 -10.48
CA ASN A 303 19.63 -0.34 -11.70
C ASN A 303 19.28 1.15 -11.92
N VAL A 304 20.09 2.03 -11.32
CA VAL A 304 19.93 3.49 -11.43
C VAL A 304 19.91 3.98 -12.89
N GLU A 305 20.68 3.34 -13.75
CA GLU A 305 20.76 3.67 -15.18
C GLU A 305 19.45 3.37 -15.91
N GLU A 306 18.85 2.23 -15.65
CA GLU A 306 17.55 1.84 -16.20
C GLU A 306 16.43 2.75 -15.71
N ILE A 307 16.43 3.10 -14.40
CA ILE A 307 15.49 4.06 -13.82
C ILE A 307 15.60 5.40 -14.56
N ALA A 308 16.81 5.92 -14.72
CA ALA A 308 17.03 7.21 -15.39
C ALA A 308 16.58 7.19 -16.85
N ASN A 309 16.94 6.14 -17.61
CA ASN A 309 16.55 6.02 -19.02
C ASN A 309 15.05 5.95 -19.21
N ASN A 310 14.33 5.15 -18.38
CA ASN A 310 12.87 5.08 -18.44
C ASN A 310 12.22 6.42 -18.07
N LEU A 311 12.72 7.13 -17.05
CA LEU A 311 12.20 8.46 -16.71
C LEU A 311 12.37 9.45 -17.86
N ILE A 312 13.53 9.46 -18.53
CA ILE A 312 13.79 10.31 -19.69
C ILE A 312 12.79 9.99 -20.80
N GLN A 313 12.64 8.70 -21.16
CA GLN A 313 11.71 8.27 -22.21
C GLN A 313 10.26 8.64 -21.87
N ILE A 314 9.82 8.41 -20.63
CA ILE A 314 8.46 8.76 -20.20
C ILE A 314 8.23 10.28 -20.33
N LEU A 315 9.15 11.10 -19.84
CA LEU A 315 9.01 12.55 -19.84
C LEU A 315 9.18 13.18 -21.24
N GLN A 316 9.84 12.51 -22.19
CA GLN A 316 9.96 12.93 -23.58
C GLN A 316 8.81 12.41 -24.48
N GLY A 317 7.95 11.52 -23.96
CA GLY A 317 6.87 10.93 -24.75
C GLY A 317 7.30 9.74 -25.63
N ASP A 318 8.51 9.20 -25.40
CA ASP A 318 9.14 8.15 -26.24
C ASP A 318 9.13 6.76 -25.59
N CYS A 319 8.34 6.56 -24.52
CA CYS A 319 8.25 5.24 -23.88
C CYS A 319 7.64 4.21 -24.84
N SER A 320 8.23 3.00 -24.84
CA SER A 320 7.78 1.88 -25.69
C SER A 320 6.37 1.38 -25.39
N ASN A 321 5.83 1.69 -24.20
CA ASN A 321 4.45 1.40 -23.83
C ASN A 321 3.58 2.65 -24.02
N PRO A 322 2.87 2.81 -25.17
CA PRO A 322 2.09 4.02 -25.46
C PRO A 322 0.83 4.15 -24.59
N VAL A 323 0.43 3.09 -23.90
CA VAL A 323 -0.76 3.08 -23.03
C VAL A 323 -0.58 4.05 -21.85
N ILE A 324 0.64 4.26 -21.38
CA ILE A 324 0.91 5.16 -20.25
C ILE A 324 0.55 6.63 -20.54
N TYR A 325 0.38 7.00 -21.81
CA TYR A 325 -0.03 8.33 -22.26
C TYR A 325 -1.53 8.44 -22.54
N GLN A 326 -2.34 7.49 -22.09
CA GLN A 326 -3.78 7.47 -22.23
C GLN A 326 -4.47 7.59 -20.85
N PRO A 327 -4.61 8.82 -20.31
CA PRO A 327 -5.06 9.04 -18.93
C PRO A 327 -6.39 8.35 -18.61
N GLU A 328 -7.39 8.49 -19.48
CA GLU A 328 -8.73 7.93 -19.29
C GLU A 328 -8.69 6.39 -19.30
N TYR A 329 -7.86 5.81 -20.17
CA TYR A 329 -7.67 4.35 -20.22
C TYR A 329 -7.00 3.82 -18.95
N LEU A 330 -5.95 4.49 -18.46
CA LEU A 330 -5.29 4.13 -17.20
C LEU A 330 -6.29 4.18 -16.03
N GLN A 331 -7.04 5.26 -15.91
CA GLN A 331 -8.07 5.42 -14.90
C GLN A 331 -9.12 4.32 -14.99
N GLN A 332 -9.69 4.10 -16.19
CA GLN A 332 -10.72 3.10 -16.40
C GLN A 332 -10.24 1.70 -16.01
N LYS A 333 -9.05 1.28 -16.45
CA LYS A 333 -8.50 -0.04 -16.14
C LYS A 333 -8.20 -0.23 -14.66
N THR A 334 -7.77 0.83 -13.99
CA THR A 334 -7.51 0.81 -12.55
C THR A 334 -8.82 0.67 -11.76
N ILE A 335 -9.85 1.41 -12.14
CA ILE A 335 -11.19 1.32 -11.51
C ILE A 335 -11.79 -0.07 -11.75
N GLU A 336 -11.80 -0.56 -12.99
CA GLU A 336 -12.32 -1.88 -13.34
C GLU A 336 -11.69 -3.02 -12.52
N ALA A 337 -10.40 -2.89 -12.17
CA ALA A 337 -9.66 -3.94 -11.48
C ALA A 337 -9.66 -3.79 -9.95
N PHE A 338 -9.65 -2.57 -9.41
CA PHE A 338 -9.24 -2.33 -8.02
C PHE A 338 -10.16 -1.41 -7.21
N ASP A 339 -11.24 -0.88 -7.80
CA ASP A 339 -12.18 -0.05 -7.05
C ASP A 339 -12.86 -0.84 -5.91
N PHE A 340 -13.39 -0.12 -4.94
CA PHE A 340 -14.02 -0.72 -3.76
C PHE A 340 -15.17 -1.68 -4.10
N SER A 341 -15.91 -1.42 -5.17
CA SER A 341 -16.97 -2.32 -5.65
C SER A 341 -16.41 -3.71 -6.05
N GLN A 342 -15.29 -3.74 -6.79
CA GLN A 342 -14.63 -4.99 -7.19
C GLN A 342 -14.05 -5.76 -6.00
N PHE A 343 -13.47 -5.03 -5.05
CA PHE A 343 -12.99 -5.62 -3.80
C PHE A 343 -14.12 -6.30 -3.02
N ARG A 344 -15.27 -5.60 -2.89
CA ARG A 344 -16.45 -6.13 -2.20
C ARG A 344 -17.01 -7.39 -2.89
N GLU A 345 -17.13 -7.38 -4.21
CA GLU A 345 -17.60 -8.55 -4.98
C GLU A 345 -16.63 -9.74 -4.84
N SER A 346 -15.33 -9.49 -4.94
CA SER A 346 -14.30 -10.51 -4.76
C SER A 346 -14.33 -11.12 -3.35
N LEU A 347 -14.50 -10.26 -2.33
CA LEU A 347 -14.63 -10.69 -0.94
C LEU A 347 -15.91 -11.52 -0.72
N ALA A 348 -17.04 -11.09 -1.28
CA ALA A 348 -18.31 -11.84 -1.20
C ALA A 348 -18.18 -13.23 -1.79
N LYS A 349 -17.59 -13.37 -2.98
CA LYS A 349 -17.30 -14.65 -3.61
C LYS A 349 -16.39 -15.50 -2.73
N LEU A 350 -15.33 -14.92 -2.19
CA LEU A 350 -14.40 -15.64 -1.31
C LEU A 350 -15.08 -16.23 -0.07
N ILE A 351 -16.10 -15.55 0.47
CA ILE A 351 -16.85 -16.02 1.63
C ILE A 351 -17.88 -17.08 1.23
N SER A 352 -18.54 -16.93 0.08
CA SER A 352 -19.57 -17.90 -0.40
C SER A 352 -18.96 -19.25 -0.82
N ASP A 353 -17.70 -19.28 -1.24
CA ASP A 353 -16.99 -20.51 -1.66
C ASP A 353 -16.43 -21.31 -0.46
N ASN A 354 -16.87 -21.01 0.76
CA ASN A 354 -16.61 -21.76 1.99
C ASN A 354 -17.84 -22.47 2.48
#